data_480ded4b3a7cdf219a46418ee138aba6
#
_entry.id   480ded4b3a7cdf219a46418ee138aba6
#
_cell.length_a   1.000
_cell.length_b   1.000
_cell.length_c   1.000
_cell.angle_alpha   90.00
_cell.angle_beta   90.00
_cell.angle_gamma   90.00
#
_symmetry.space_group_name_H-M   'P 1'
#
loop_
_entity.id
_entity.type
_entity.pdbx_description
1 polymer ?
#
loop_
_entity_poly.entity_id
_entity_poly.type
_entity_poly.pdbx_seq_one_letter_code
_entity_poly.pdbx_strand_id
1 'polypeptide(L)' 'MTITYMGVSAIAERTGLTVNTVKSYVRKGMLPEPDAVIESPTGQIKGWTAETVEAWIENRPGSGWHRREN' A
#
# COMPACT_ATOMS: atom_id res chain seq x y z
N MET A 1 6.09 -9.33 -21.41
CA MET A 1 4.99 -9.24 -20.46
C MET A 1 5.36 -8.33 -19.30
N THR A 2 4.47 -7.49 -18.92
CA THR A 2 4.74 -6.49 -17.89
C THR A 2 3.91 -6.74 -16.64
N ILE A 3 4.56 -6.71 -15.48
CA ILE A 3 3.85 -6.82 -14.22
C ILE A 3 3.74 -5.42 -13.64
N THR A 4 2.53 -5.03 -13.30
CA THR A 4 2.29 -3.71 -12.76
C THR A 4 2.26 -3.76 -11.24
N TYR A 5 3.07 -2.91 -10.61
CA TYR A 5 3.10 -2.83 -9.15
C TYR A 5 2.46 -1.51 -8.73
N MET A 6 1.82 -1.53 -7.57
CA MET A 6 1.18 -0.34 -7.02
C MET A 6 2.12 0.32 -6.05
N GLY A 7 2.35 1.60 -6.25
CA GLY A 7 3.14 2.35 -5.30
C GLY A 7 2.26 2.95 -4.23
N VAL A 8 2.86 3.77 -3.37
CA VAL A 8 2.14 4.38 -2.26
C VAL A 8 0.96 5.21 -2.77
N SER A 9 1.16 5.96 -3.85
CA SER A 9 0.09 6.79 -4.38
C SER A 9 -1.08 5.94 -4.87
N ALA A 10 -0.79 4.84 -5.54
CA ALA A 10 -1.85 3.97 -6.04
C ALA A 10 -2.60 3.31 -4.90
N ILE A 11 -1.88 2.93 -3.85
CA ILE A 11 -2.52 2.34 -2.68
C ILE A 11 -3.43 3.36 -2.00
N ALA A 12 -2.97 4.60 -1.90
CA ALA A 12 -3.77 5.65 -1.28
C ALA A 12 -5.06 5.84 -2.06
N GLU A 13 -4.96 5.86 -3.38
CA GLU A 13 -6.13 6.04 -4.21
C GLU A 13 -7.09 4.87 -4.06
N ARG A 14 -6.54 3.66 -4.01
CA ARG A 14 -7.36 2.48 -3.92
C ARG A 14 -8.11 2.39 -2.60
N THR A 15 -7.47 2.83 -1.52
CA THR A 15 -8.05 2.73 -0.19
C THR A 15 -8.83 3.96 0.23
N GLY A 16 -8.72 5.03 -0.52
CA GLY A 16 -9.36 6.28 -0.13
C GLY A 16 -8.60 7.03 0.94
N LEU A 17 -7.36 6.64 1.21
CA LEU A 17 -6.54 7.30 2.19
C LEU A 17 -5.65 8.33 1.51
N THR A 18 -5.04 9.18 2.31
CA THR A 18 -4.08 10.13 1.76
C THR A 18 -2.73 9.45 1.60
N VAL A 19 -1.90 10.01 0.73
CA VAL A 19 -0.56 9.48 0.52
C VAL A 19 0.23 9.52 1.82
N ASN A 20 0.07 10.59 2.59
CA ASN A 20 0.80 10.70 3.85
C ASN A 20 0.40 9.60 4.82
N THR A 21 -0.87 9.24 4.85
CA THR A 21 -1.34 8.17 5.71
C THR A 21 -0.72 6.85 5.30
N VAL A 22 -0.68 6.57 4.00
CA VAL A 22 -0.10 5.32 3.53
C VAL A 22 1.39 5.28 3.82
N LYS A 23 2.09 6.40 3.63
CA LYS A 23 3.50 6.46 3.96
C LYS A 23 3.75 6.20 5.43
N SER A 24 2.86 6.69 6.28
CA SER A 24 2.97 6.45 7.71
C SER A 24 2.81 4.96 8.00
N TYR A 25 1.87 4.30 7.33
CA TYR A 25 1.69 2.88 7.51
C TYR A 25 2.94 2.11 7.10
N VAL A 26 3.57 2.52 6.01
CA VAL A 26 4.80 1.87 5.57
C VAL A 26 5.88 2.03 6.64
N ARG A 27 6.01 3.23 7.17
CA ARG A 27 7.04 3.49 8.17
C ARG A 27 6.80 2.70 9.44
N LYS A 28 5.54 2.50 9.81
CA LYS A 28 5.21 1.77 11.01
C LYS A 28 5.19 0.26 10.82
N GLY A 29 5.43 -0.19 9.62
CA GLY A 29 5.43 -1.62 9.34
C GLY A 29 4.05 -2.23 9.27
N MET A 30 3.03 -1.43 9.00
CA MET A 30 1.67 -1.94 8.95
C MET A 30 1.31 -2.50 7.58
N LEU A 31 2.11 -2.20 6.57
CA LEU A 31 1.91 -2.77 5.25
C LEU A 31 2.77 -4.01 5.10
N PRO A 32 2.38 -4.95 4.25
CA PRO A 32 3.19 -6.13 4.05
C PRO A 32 4.48 -5.77 3.33
N GLU A 33 5.39 -6.70 3.26
CA GLU A 33 6.64 -6.46 2.57
C GLU A 33 6.36 -6.18 1.11
N PRO A 34 7.11 -5.26 0.51
CA PRO A 34 6.87 -4.95 -0.88
C PRO A 34 7.26 -6.11 -1.78
N ASP A 35 6.52 -6.25 -2.86
CA ASP A 35 6.82 -7.28 -3.85
C ASP A 35 7.97 -6.87 -4.75
N ALA A 36 8.26 -5.58 -4.82
CA ALA A 36 9.35 -5.08 -5.63
C ALA A 36 9.91 -3.82 -5.00
N VAL A 37 11.20 -3.63 -5.17
CA VAL A 37 11.89 -2.42 -4.70
C VAL A 37 12.73 -1.92 -5.85
N ILE A 38 12.58 -0.64 -6.16
CA ILE A 38 13.33 -0.01 -7.22
C ILE A 38 14.30 0.96 -6.59
N GLU A 39 15.59 0.76 -6.83
CA GLU A 39 16.59 1.64 -6.31
C GLU A 39 16.69 2.88 -7.16
N SER A 40 16.82 4.02 -6.53
CA SER A 40 16.99 5.27 -7.23
C SER A 40 18.03 6.09 -6.49
N PRO A 41 18.60 7.12 -7.14
CA PRO A 41 19.62 7.93 -6.47
C PRO A 41 19.13 8.59 -5.19
N THR A 42 17.82 8.82 -5.08
CA THR A 42 17.28 9.51 -3.90
C THR A 42 16.68 8.54 -2.90
N GLY A 43 16.76 7.24 -3.13
CA GLY A 43 16.21 6.28 -2.19
C GLY A 43 15.61 5.10 -2.90
N GLN A 44 14.68 4.44 -2.23
CA GLN A 44 14.05 3.25 -2.76
C GLN A 44 12.57 3.49 -2.96
N ILE A 45 12.04 2.95 -4.05
CA ILE A 45 10.62 3.02 -4.34
C ILE A 45 10.06 1.62 -4.18
N LYS A 46 9.09 1.45 -3.31
CA LYS A 46 8.51 0.14 -3.06
C LYS A 46 7.22 -0.03 -3.84
N GLY A 47 6.98 -1.25 -4.27
CA GLY A 47 5.79 -1.57 -5.03
C GLY A 47 5.15 -2.85 -4.53
N TRP A 48 3.84 -2.90 -4.61
CA TRP A 48 3.08 -4.08 -4.21
C TRP A 48 2.17 -4.50 -5.34
N THR A 49 1.97 -5.80 -5.50
CA THR A 49 1.04 -6.26 -6.52
C THR A 49 -0.39 -5.98 -6.06
N ALA A 50 -1.31 -5.98 -7.02
CA ALA A 50 -2.71 -5.76 -6.67
C ALA A 50 -3.20 -6.82 -5.70
N GLU A 51 -2.75 -8.05 -5.87
CA GLU A 51 -3.15 -9.13 -4.98
C GLU A 51 -2.71 -8.86 -3.56
N THR A 52 -1.48 -8.39 -3.40
CA THR A 52 -0.95 -8.10 -2.08
C THR A 52 -1.74 -6.96 -1.44
N VAL A 53 -2.04 -5.93 -2.20
CA VAL A 53 -2.78 -4.79 -1.68
C VAL A 53 -4.19 -5.21 -1.30
N GLU A 54 -4.85 -6.02 -2.11
CA GLU A 54 -6.20 -6.44 -1.81
C GLU A 54 -6.23 -7.29 -0.54
N ALA A 55 -5.26 -8.19 -0.39
CA ALA A 55 -5.18 -9.02 0.81
C ALA A 55 -4.96 -8.16 2.03
N TRP A 56 -4.13 -7.12 1.91
CA TRP A 56 -3.87 -6.23 3.02
C TRP A 56 -5.15 -5.48 3.41
N ILE A 57 -5.90 -5.02 2.41
CA ILE A 57 -7.13 -4.28 2.69
C ILE A 57 -8.11 -5.17 3.43
N GLU A 58 -8.24 -6.41 2.99
CA GLU A 58 -9.19 -7.32 3.60
C GLU A 58 -8.80 -7.74 5.00
N ASN A 59 -7.52 -7.77 5.28
CA ASN A 59 -7.03 -8.25 6.57
C ASN A 59 -6.55 -7.15 7.50
N ARG A 60 -6.85 -5.91 7.18
CA ARG A 60 -6.42 -4.81 8.04
C ARG A 60 -7.10 -4.91 9.39
N PRO A 61 -6.32 -4.93 10.46
CA PRO A 61 -6.91 -5.01 11.81
C PRO A 61 -7.52 -3.66 12.19
N GLY A 62 -8.64 -3.72 12.91
CA GLY A 62 -9.25 -2.50 13.38
C GLY A 62 -9.62 -1.54 12.31
N SER A 63 -9.93 -2.03 11.13
CA SER A 63 -10.15 -1.12 10.04
C SER A 63 -11.55 -0.58 10.04
N GLY A 64 -11.85 0.26 10.94
CA GLY A 64 -13.15 0.90 10.98
C GLY A 64 -13.42 1.70 9.75
N TRP A 65 -12.36 2.15 9.09
CA TRP A 65 -12.55 3.00 7.93
C TRP A 65 -13.28 2.28 6.81
N HIS A 66 -13.15 0.99 6.74
CA HIS A 66 -13.78 0.38 5.63
C HIS A 66 -15.11 -0.22 6.02
N ARG A 67 -15.47 -0.13 7.26
CA ARG A 67 -16.71 -0.56 7.60
C ARG A 67 -17.65 0.46 7.63
N ARG A 68 -17.26 1.59 7.57
CA ARG A 68 -18.11 2.57 7.68
C ARG A 68 -19.01 2.55 6.66
N GLU A 69 -18.94 1.85 6.01
CA GLU A 69 -19.80 1.71 5.22
C GLU A 69 -20.83 1.25 5.65
N ASN A 70 -20.81 1.09 6.22
CA ASN A 70 -21.73 0.72 6.77
C ASN A 70 -22.07 1.31 7.12
#